data_f800a0d211e4c9f8ee92201f86a8cffa
#
_entry.id   f800a0d211e4c9f8ee92201f86a8cffa
#
_cell.length_a   1.000
_cell.length_b   1.000
_cell.length_c   1.000
_cell.angle_alpha   90.00
_cell.angle_beta   90.00
_cell.angle_gamma   90.00
#
_symmetry.space_group_name_H-M   'P 1'
#
loop_
_entity.id
_entity.type
_entity.pdbx_description
1 polymer ?
#
loop_
_entity_poly.entity_id
_entity_poly.type
_entity_poly.pdbx_seq_one_letter_code
_entity_poly.pdbx_strand_id
1 'polypeptide(L)'
;MRIDRTWDKVQAMLHRPLDGEYVYEISIYNKDVRSLVKENQSHNVFDDHWADTQLHDVVAIDETEARRMVSERYPADDGFVIEAVSQTSV
;
A
#
# COMPACT_ATOMS: atom_id res chain seq x y z
N MET A 1 -5.76 -22.27 -4.39
CA MET A 1 -6.67 -21.26 -3.86
C MET A 1 -6.03 -19.89 -3.91
N ARG A 2 -6.78 -18.93 -4.37
CA ARG A 2 -6.25 -17.58 -4.46
C ARG A 2 -6.37 -16.87 -3.11
N ILE A 3 -5.32 -16.18 -2.73
CA ILE A 3 -5.33 -15.35 -1.53
C ILE A 3 -5.74 -13.94 -1.96
N ASP A 4 -6.84 -13.46 -1.40
CA ASP A 4 -7.33 -12.13 -1.70
C ASP A 4 -6.86 -11.13 -0.64
N ARG A 5 -7.32 -9.88 -0.76
CA ARG A 5 -6.90 -8.81 0.13
C ARG A 5 -7.39 -9.03 1.56
N THR A 6 -8.55 -9.64 1.71
CA THR A 6 -9.09 -9.97 3.03
C THR A 6 -8.19 -10.98 3.73
N TRP A 7 -7.72 -11.98 2.97
CA TRP A 7 -6.82 -12.98 3.52
C TRP A 7 -5.50 -12.34 3.98
N ASP A 8 -4.93 -11.46 3.18
CA ASP A 8 -3.69 -10.77 3.55
C ASP A 8 -3.86 -9.98 4.84
N LYS A 9 -4.98 -9.31 5.00
CA LYS A 9 -5.26 -8.54 6.21
C LYS A 9 -5.44 -9.44 7.42
N VAL A 10 -6.15 -10.55 7.26
CA VAL A 10 -6.32 -11.53 8.33
C VAL A 10 -4.98 -12.11 8.76
N GLN A 11 -4.12 -12.40 7.79
CA GLN A 11 -2.80 -12.93 8.09
C GLN A 11 -1.95 -11.93 8.85
N ALA A 12 -2.01 -10.65 8.50
CA ALA A 12 -1.32 -9.60 9.22
C ALA A 12 -1.81 -9.49 10.67
N MET A 13 -3.11 -9.70 10.90
CA MET A 13 -3.67 -9.67 12.24
C MET A 13 -3.26 -10.88 13.08
N LEU A 14 -3.10 -12.05 12.45
CA LEU A 14 -2.74 -13.29 13.12
C LEU A 14 -1.24 -13.44 13.29
N HIS A 15 -0.47 -12.88 12.37
CA HIS A 15 0.97 -12.94 12.42
C HIS A 15 1.50 -11.92 13.41
N ARG A 16 2.14 -12.39 14.46
CA ARG A 16 2.77 -11.49 15.42
C ARG A 16 4.16 -11.13 14.91
N PRO A 17 4.48 -9.84 14.83
CA PRO A 17 5.84 -9.45 14.45
C PRO A 17 6.86 -10.07 15.39
N LEU A 18 7.97 -10.53 14.83
CA LEU A 18 9.10 -11.03 15.63
C LEU A 18 9.76 -9.83 16.33
N ASP A 19 10.64 -10.14 17.30
CA ASP A 19 11.41 -9.09 17.97
C ASP A 19 12.12 -8.25 16.92
N GLY A 20 11.94 -6.93 17.00
CA GLY A 20 12.53 -6.00 16.03
C GLY A 20 11.69 -5.79 14.79
N GLU A 21 10.52 -6.43 14.68
CA GLU A 21 9.58 -6.18 13.59
C GLU A 21 8.37 -5.41 14.10
N TYR A 22 7.78 -4.61 13.21
CA TYR A 22 6.61 -3.80 13.53
C TYR A 22 5.64 -3.84 12.36
N VAL A 23 4.38 -3.52 12.63
CA VAL A 23 3.37 -3.35 11.58
C VAL A 23 3.31 -1.87 11.21
N TYR A 24 3.43 -1.59 9.93
CA TYR A 24 3.31 -0.24 9.39
C TYR A 24 2.09 -0.15 8.50
N GLU A 25 1.30 0.91 8.71
CA GLU A 25 0.19 1.25 7.84
C GLU A 25 0.69 2.27 6.82
N ILE A 26 0.54 1.96 5.55
CA ILE A 26 1.06 2.79 4.47
C ILE A 26 -0.11 3.30 3.64
N SER A 27 -0.17 4.62 3.48
CA SER A 27 -1.17 5.28 2.64
C SER A 27 -0.56 5.50 1.26
N ILE A 28 -1.24 5.01 0.24
CA ILE A 28 -0.73 5.04 -1.12
C ILE A 28 -1.85 5.38 -2.11
N TYR A 29 -1.53 6.14 -3.13
CA TYR A 29 -2.44 6.40 -4.24
C TYR A 29 -1.65 6.47 -5.54
N ASN A 30 -2.36 6.52 -6.68
CA ASN A 30 -1.71 6.68 -7.97
C ASN A 30 -2.03 8.07 -8.51
N LYS A 31 -1.00 8.88 -8.71
CA LYS A 31 -1.16 10.27 -9.15
C LYS A 31 -1.66 10.36 -10.59
N ASP A 32 -1.30 9.40 -11.43
CA ASP A 32 -1.72 9.41 -12.84
C ASP A 32 -3.20 9.06 -12.95
N VAL A 33 -3.65 8.08 -12.18
CA VAL A 33 -5.08 7.74 -12.12
C VAL A 33 -5.88 8.92 -11.58
N ARG A 34 -5.39 9.54 -10.50
CA ARG A 34 -6.06 10.70 -9.90
C ARG A 34 -6.22 11.85 -10.91
N SER A 35 -5.16 12.11 -11.66
CA SER A 35 -5.19 13.17 -12.67
C SER A 35 -6.21 12.88 -13.76
N LEU A 36 -6.27 11.64 -14.24
CA LEU A 36 -7.22 11.24 -15.28
C LEU A 36 -8.66 11.29 -14.78
N VAL A 37 -8.90 10.82 -13.56
CA VAL A 37 -10.25 10.85 -12.99
C VAL A 37 -10.78 12.28 -12.85
N LYS A 38 -9.91 13.22 -12.49
CA LYS A 38 -10.30 14.64 -12.44
C LYS A 38 -10.76 15.18 -13.79
N GLU A 39 -10.31 14.59 -14.87
CA GLU A 39 -10.69 14.97 -16.22
C GLU A 39 -11.78 14.06 -16.80
N ASN A 40 -12.45 13.29 -15.95
CA ASN A 40 -13.46 12.30 -16.33
C ASN A 40 -12.94 11.26 -17.31
N GLN A 41 -11.67 10.88 -17.12
CA GLN A 41 -11.00 9.84 -17.90
C GLN A 41 -10.57 8.70 -16.98
N SER A 42 -10.28 7.54 -17.58
CA SER A 42 -9.79 6.40 -16.86
C SER A 42 -8.41 6.01 -17.34
N HIS A 43 -7.60 5.48 -16.41
CA HIS A 43 -6.30 4.94 -16.76
C HIS A 43 -6.53 3.60 -17.50
N ASN A 44 -5.70 3.30 -18.49
CA ASN A 44 -5.87 2.09 -19.30
C ASN A 44 -5.33 0.83 -18.62
N VAL A 45 -4.60 0.97 -17.52
CA VAL A 45 -4.01 -0.16 -16.79
C VAL A 45 -4.56 -0.26 -15.37
N PHE A 46 -4.63 0.86 -14.64
CA PHE A 46 -5.02 0.87 -13.24
C PHE A 46 -6.46 1.32 -13.06
N ASP A 47 -7.15 0.68 -12.12
CA ASP A 47 -8.55 0.99 -11.80
C ASP A 47 -8.67 2.39 -11.18
N ASP A 48 -9.83 3.01 -11.38
CA ASP A 48 -10.14 4.35 -10.88
C ASP A 48 -10.02 4.45 -9.35
N HIS A 49 -10.19 3.36 -8.61
CA HIS A 49 -10.09 3.41 -7.15
C HIS A 49 -8.70 3.89 -6.69
N TRP A 50 -7.68 3.75 -7.53
CA TRP A 50 -6.34 4.22 -7.21
C TRP A 50 -6.21 5.75 -7.20
N ALA A 51 -7.24 6.47 -7.67
CA ALA A 51 -7.28 7.93 -7.49
C ALA A 51 -7.40 8.31 -6.02
N ASP A 52 -7.99 7.44 -5.21
CA ASP A 52 -8.15 7.65 -3.78
C ASP A 52 -7.03 6.96 -3.01
N THR A 53 -6.74 7.47 -1.82
CA THR A 53 -5.74 6.87 -0.95
C THR A 53 -6.19 5.50 -0.48
N GLN A 54 -5.31 4.51 -0.63
CA GLN A 54 -5.52 3.14 -0.15
C GLN A 54 -4.58 2.89 1.02
N LEU A 55 -5.04 2.11 2.00
CA LEU A 55 -4.25 1.76 3.17
C LEU A 55 -3.77 0.32 3.06
N HIS A 56 -2.48 0.11 3.27
CA HIS A 56 -1.85 -1.21 3.25
C HIS A 56 -1.03 -1.42 4.51
N ASP A 57 -1.11 -2.62 5.07
CA ASP A 57 -0.30 -2.99 6.23
C ASP A 57 0.87 -3.86 5.79
N VAL A 58 2.06 -3.56 6.30
CA VAL A 58 3.25 -4.38 6.07
C VAL A 58 3.97 -4.60 7.39
N VAL A 59 4.65 -5.73 7.51
CA VAL A 59 5.51 -6.04 8.65
C VAL A 59 6.95 -5.80 8.22
N ALA A 60 7.66 -4.96 8.95
CA ALA A 60 9.02 -4.56 8.60
C ALA A 60 9.80 -4.18 9.85
N ILE A 61 11.12 -4.14 9.74
CA ILE A 61 11.98 -3.79 10.87
C ILE A 61 12.01 -2.29 11.13
N ASP A 62 11.77 -1.48 10.10
CA ASP A 62 11.70 -0.04 10.24
C ASP A 62 10.91 0.56 9.08
N GLU A 63 10.73 1.88 9.13
CA GLU A 63 9.99 2.60 8.10
C GLU A 63 10.66 2.50 6.74
N THR A 64 11.98 2.54 6.69
CA THR A 64 12.72 2.45 5.43
C THR A 64 12.45 1.14 4.72
N GLU A 65 12.46 0.03 5.47
CA GLU A 65 12.13 -1.28 4.90
C GLU A 65 10.68 -1.33 4.45
N ALA A 66 9.76 -0.79 5.25
CA ALA A 66 8.36 -0.76 4.89
C ALA A 66 8.14 -0.03 3.57
N ARG A 67 8.78 1.13 3.40
CA ARG A 67 8.69 1.90 2.16
C ARG A 67 9.28 1.14 0.98
N ARG A 68 10.39 0.47 1.18
CA ARG A 68 11.03 -0.32 0.13
C ARG A 68 10.13 -1.45 -0.34
N MET A 69 9.53 -2.17 0.60
CA MET A 69 8.64 -3.29 0.28
C MET A 69 7.44 -2.82 -0.55
N VAL A 70 6.85 -1.70 -0.17
CA VAL A 70 5.71 -1.14 -0.91
C VAL A 70 6.13 -0.61 -2.27
N SER A 71 7.29 0.05 -2.33
CA SER A 71 7.79 0.61 -3.59
C SER A 71 8.12 -0.46 -4.63
N GLU A 72 8.50 -1.64 -4.19
CA GLU A 72 8.74 -2.76 -5.11
C GLU A 72 7.44 -3.25 -5.74
N ARG A 73 6.36 -3.18 -5.00
CA ARG A 73 5.05 -3.64 -5.44
C ARG A 73 4.28 -2.57 -6.21
N TYR A 74 4.46 -1.32 -5.79
CA TYR A 74 3.79 -0.15 -6.38
C TYR A 74 4.83 0.90 -6.73
N PRO A 75 5.51 0.74 -7.86
CA PRO A 75 6.64 1.61 -8.20
C PRO A 75 6.22 3.04 -8.49
N ALA A 76 7.07 3.98 -8.09
CA ALA A 76 6.85 5.39 -8.39
C ALA A 76 6.80 5.65 -9.91
N ASP A 77 7.53 4.85 -10.67
CA ASP A 77 7.55 4.98 -12.14
C ASP A 77 6.18 4.70 -12.76
N ASP A 78 5.34 3.94 -12.07
CA ASP A 78 3.97 3.67 -12.52
C ASP A 78 2.97 4.70 -11.99
N GLY A 79 3.44 5.74 -11.31
CA GLY A 79 2.60 6.81 -10.80
C GLY A 79 2.20 6.66 -9.34
N PHE A 80 2.65 5.62 -8.64
CA PHE A 80 2.30 5.41 -7.24
C PHE A 80 3.05 6.36 -6.32
N VAL A 81 2.33 6.89 -5.33
CA VAL A 81 2.87 7.82 -4.35
C VAL A 81 2.57 7.29 -2.96
N ILE A 82 3.60 7.16 -2.13
CA ILE A 82 3.42 6.86 -0.71
C ILE A 82 3.16 8.19 -0.01
N GLU A 83 1.94 8.36 0.49
CA GLU A 83 1.51 9.60 1.11
C GLU A 83 1.94 9.67 2.57
N ALA A 84 1.84 8.55 3.29
CA ALA A 84 2.19 8.49 4.69
C ALA A 84 2.55 7.08 5.10
N VAL A 85 3.40 6.96 6.12
CA VAL A 85 3.75 5.68 6.74
C VAL A 85 3.63 5.88 8.25
N SER A 86 2.88 5.01 8.91
CA SER A 86 2.68 5.07 10.35
C SER A 86 2.89 3.70 10.96
N GLN A 87 3.66 3.64 12.04
CA GLN A 87 3.76 2.42 12.83
C GLN A 87 2.48 2.25 13.63
N THR A 88 1.88 1.08 13.54
CA THR A 88 0.64 0.80 14.28
C THR A 88 0.96 0.07 15.57
N SER A 89 0.10 0.25 16.55
CA SER A 89 0.14 -0.55 17.78
C SER A 89 -0.44 -1.92 17.50
N VAL A 90 0.28 -2.97 17.88
CA VAL A 90 -0.15 -4.35 17.68
C VAL A 90 -0.35 -5.02 19.02
#